data_fc07a58aa56449d5e7acf7baa88afdf0
#
_entry.id   fc07a58aa56449d5e7acf7baa88afdf0
#
_cell.length_a   1.000
_cell.length_b   1.000
_cell.length_c   1.000
_cell.angle_alpha   90.00
_cell.angle_beta   90.00
_cell.angle_gamma   90.00
#
_symmetry.space_group_name_H-M   'P 1'
#
loop_
_entity.id
_entity.type
_entity.pdbx_description
1 polymer ?
#
loop_
_entity_poly.entity_id
_entity_poly.type
_entity_poly.pdbx_seq_one_letter_code
_entity_poly.pdbx_strand_id
1 'polypeptide(L)'
;FKKYWAPSIEAGKKVIYTGDGNYTQFAKDIAAAGAKGFWFECFTDLKYMTETFGQTHVLIGNGDCRPLTFGTKADVRAEVERCMALGKSCPGYFMCISGHIPANVPVENALYYYDVYNELGQR
;
A
#
# COMPACT_ATOMS: atom_id res chain seq x y z
N PHE A 1 10.56 18.52 -1.26
CA PHE A 1 10.55 17.54 -0.15
C PHE A 1 11.91 17.50 0.57
N LYS A 2 13.05 17.35 -0.11
CA LYS A 2 14.35 17.16 0.52
C LYS A 2 14.64 18.17 1.63
N LYS A 3 14.41 19.48 1.40
CA LYS A 3 14.61 20.54 2.39
C LYS A 3 13.74 20.34 3.66
N TYR A 4 12.51 19.89 3.49
CA TYR A 4 11.58 19.72 4.63
C TYR A 4 11.83 18.43 5.41
N TRP A 5 12.39 17.41 4.78
CA TRP A 5 12.69 16.14 5.43
C TRP A 5 14.08 16.07 6.06
N ALA A 6 14.98 16.96 5.65
CA ALA A 6 16.37 16.98 6.13
C ALA A 6 16.48 16.91 7.66
N PRO A 7 15.77 17.72 8.46
CA PRO A 7 15.90 17.66 9.91
C PRO A 7 15.50 16.29 10.51
N SER A 8 14.46 15.65 9.95
CA SER A 8 14.02 14.32 10.39
C SER A 8 15.04 13.24 10.02
N ILE A 9 15.61 13.33 8.82
CA ILE A 9 16.61 12.38 8.32
C ILE A 9 17.91 12.52 9.13
N GLU A 10 18.36 13.73 9.39
CA GLU A 10 19.55 14.04 10.22
C GLU A 10 19.38 13.54 11.65
N ALA A 11 18.14 13.58 12.18
CA ALA A 11 17.80 12.99 13.46
C ALA A 11 17.65 11.46 13.44
N GLY A 12 18.04 10.79 12.35
CA GLY A 12 17.96 9.32 12.18
C GLY A 12 16.55 8.77 11.97
N LYS A 13 15.55 9.62 11.69
CA LYS A 13 14.17 9.18 11.43
C LYS A 13 13.99 8.74 9.98
N LYS A 14 13.12 7.75 9.79
CA LYS A 14 12.73 7.30 8.44
C LYS A 14 11.47 8.06 8.01
N VAL A 15 11.50 8.59 6.80
CA VAL A 15 10.37 9.29 6.19
C VAL A 15 9.59 8.30 5.34
N ILE A 16 8.29 8.20 5.58
CA ILE A 16 7.34 7.52 4.72
C ILE A 16 6.52 8.59 4.01
N TYR A 17 6.59 8.60 2.68
CA TYR A 17 5.78 9.50 1.86
C TYR A 17 4.36 8.95 1.75
N THR A 18 3.38 9.80 1.94
CA THR A 18 1.97 9.50 1.65
C THR A 18 1.42 10.54 0.68
N GLY A 19 0.56 10.10 -0.23
CA GLY A 19 -0.07 10.96 -1.21
C GLY A 19 -1.25 10.26 -1.86
N ASP A 20 -2.28 11.04 -2.12
CA ASP A 20 -3.47 10.58 -2.83
C ASP A 20 -3.20 10.49 -4.34
N GLY A 21 -4.01 9.67 -5.02
CA GLY A 21 -3.97 9.54 -6.46
C GLY A 21 -2.76 8.77 -6.99
N ASN A 22 -2.42 9.02 -8.25
CA ASN A 22 -1.34 8.32 -8.95
C ASN A 22 -0.05 9.15 -8.95
N TYR A 23 0.93 8.72 -8.19
CA TYR A 23 2.25 9.34 -8.21
C TYR A 23 3.38 8.41 -8.70
N THR A 24 3.04 7.33 -9.40
CA THR A 24 4.00 6.36 -9.96
C THR A 24 5.16 7.04 -10.68
N GLN A 25 4.87 8.04 -11.51
CA GLN A 25 5.89 8.79 -12.28
C GLN A 25 6.88 9.58 -11.40
N PHE A 26 6.48 9.96 -10.18
CA PHE A 26 7.31 10.75 -9.26
C PHE A 26 7.99 9.90 -8.18
N ALA A 27 7.72 8.59 -8.12
CA ALA A 27 8.19 7.73 -7.04
C ALA A 27 9.72 7.71 -6.90
N LYS A 28 10.46 7.72 -8.02
CA LYS A 28 11.93 7.79 -8.01
C LYS A 28 12.44 9.11 -7.44
N ASP A 29 11.82 10.23 -7.78
CA ASP A 29 12.22 11.54 -7.27
C ASP A 29 11.92 11.67 -5.78
N ILE A 30 10.78 11.09 -5.33
CA ILE A 30 10.40 11.03 -3.92
C ILE A 30 11.41 10.19 -3.13
N ALA A 31 11.81 9.02 -3.64
CA ALA A 31 12.88 8.21 -3.04
C ALA A 31 14.21 8.94 -2.99
N ALA A 32 14.61 9.60 -4.09
CA ALA A 32 15.84 10.39 -4.17
C ALA A 32 15.84 11.60 -3.22
N ALA A 33 14.67 12.14 -2.86
CA ALA A 33 14.53 13.16 -1.85
C ALA A 33 14.71 12.63 -0.40
N GLY A 34 14.79 11.31 -0.21
CA GLY A 34 15.11 10.67 1.07
C GLY A 34 13.98 9.86 1.71
N ALA A 35 12.86 9.66 1.02
CA ALA A 35 11.83 8.74 1.49
C ALA A 35 12.38 7.32 1.63
N LYS A 36 12.00 6.62 2.69
CA LYS A 36 12.33 5.21 2.97
C LYS A 36 11.09 4.30 2.92
N GLY A 37 9.97 4.87 2.55
CA GLY A 37 8.73 4.14 2.34
C GLY A 37 7.68 4.99 1.66
N PHE A 38 6.64 4.31 1.21
CA PHE A 38 5.52 4.88 0.50
C PHE A 38 4.22 4.32 1.04
N TRP A 39 3.27 5.19 1.30
CA TRP A 39 1.88 4.81 1.54
C TRP A 39 1.04 5.33 0.37
N PHE A 40 0.37 4.45 -0.34
CA PHE A 40 -0.27 4.78 -1.62
C PHE A 40 -1.59 4.05 -1.84
N GLU A 41 -2.44 4.72 -2.59
CA GLU A 41 -3.75 4.23 -2.98
C GLU A 41 -3.72 3.35 -4.24
N CYS A 42 -4.86 2.75 -4.57
CA CYS A 42 -5.03 1.85 -5.70
C CYS A 42 -4.72 2.47 -7.08
N PHE A 43 -4.64 3.79 -7.17
CA PHE A 43 -4.29 4.50 -8.40
C PHE A 43 -2.79 4.48 -8.73
N THR A 44 -1.93 4.32 -7.73
CA THR A 44 -0.48 4.15 -7.93
C THR A 44 -0.19 2.69 -8.26
N ASP A 45 0.65 2.46 -9.27
CA ASP A 45 0.93 1.12 -9.80
C ASP A 45 1.71 0.25 -8.81
N LEU A 46 1.03 -0.70 -8.15
CA LEU A 46 1.64 -1.61 -7.19
C LEU A 46 2.76 -2.46 -7.82
N LYS A 47 2.57 -2.94 -9.05
CA LYS A 47 3.58 -3.75 -9.74
C LYS A 47 4.88 -2.95 -9.89
N TYR A 48 4.78 -1.73 -10.42
CA TYR A 48 5.93 -0.85 -10.53
C TYR A 48 6.60 -0.58 -9.18
N MET A 49 5.81 -0.31 -8.13
CA MET A 49 6.33 -0.02 -6.80
C MET A 49 7.05 -1.22 -6.19
N THR A 50 6.51 -2.44 -6.33
CA THR A 50 7.14 -3.66 -5.82
C THR A 50 8.41 -4.02 -6.60
N GLU A 51 8.40 -3.93 -7.93
CA GLU A 51 9.57 -4.20 -8.76
C GLU A 51 10.70 -3.18 -8.53
N THR A 52 10.36 -1.91 -8.30
CA THR A 52 11.37 -0.84 -8.17
C THR A 52 11.87 -0.67 -6.75
N PHE A 53 11.01 -0.78 -5.75
CA PHE A 53 11.28 -0.40 -4.37
C PHE A 53 11.10 -1.53 -3.35
N GLY A 54 10.49 -2.64 -3.75
CA GLY A 54 10.03 -3.69 -2.83
C GLY A 54 11.11 -4.30 -1.96
N GLN A 55 12.37 -4.29 -2.40
CA GLN A 55 13.48 -4.84 -1.61
C GLN A 55 14.19 -3.81 -0.72
N THR A 56 13.91 -2.52 -0.90
CA THR A 56 14.69 -1.45 -0.27
C THR A 56 13.85 -0.45 0.54
N HIS A 57 12.53 -0.40 0.30
CA HIS A 57 11.62 0.56 0.92
C HIS A 57 10.43 -0.14 1.55
N VAL A 58 9.84 0.50 2.55
CA VAL A 58 8.53 0.10 3.07
C VAL A 58 7.46 0.48 2.05
N LEU A 59 6.57 -0.46 1.73
CA LEU A 59 5.43 -0.25 0.86
C LEU A 59 4.15 -0.53 1.64
N ILE A 60 3.26 0.45 1.74
CA ILE A 60 1.98 0.37 2.45
C ILE A 60 0.87 0.68 1.45
N GLY A 61 0.02 -0.27 1.19
CA GLY A 61 -1.06 -0.13 0.20
C GLY A 61 -1.27 -1.44 -0.55
N ASN A 62 -1.97 -1.46 -1.65
CA ASN A 62 -2.78 -0.43 -2.29
C ASN A 62 -4.17 -0.99 -2.63
N GLY A 63 -4.76 -1.72 -1.66
CA GLY A 63 -6.06 -2.35 -1.86
C GLY A 63 -7.13 -1.33 -2.23
N ASP A 64 -7.91 -1.66 -3.26
CA ASP A 64 -9.05 -0.86 -3.67
C ASP A 64 -10.24 -1.13 -2.73
N CYS A 65 -10.85 -0.06 -2.20
CA CYS A 65 -12.01 -0.18 -1.32
C CYS A 65 -13.32 -0.47 -2.08
N ARG A 66 -13.36 -0.29 -3.39
CA ARG A 66 -14.58 -0.51 -4.19
C ARG A 66 -15.08 -1.96 -4.17
N PRO A 67 -14.24 -3.00 -4.32
CA PRO A 67 -14.63 -4.39 -4.10
C PRO A 67 -15.23 -4.64 -2.73
N LEU A 68 -14.69 -4.02 -1.67
CA LEU A 68 -15.24 -4.16 -0.33
C LEU A 68 -16.60 -3.48 -0.18
N THR A 69 -16.79 -2.32 -0.82
CA THR A 69 -18.00 -1.51 -0.68
C THR A 69 -19.15 -2.04 -1.54
N PHE A 70 -18.87 -2.44 -2.78
CA PHE A 70 -19.88 -2.73 -3.80
C PHE A 70 -19.83 -4.15 -4.35
N GLY A 71 -18.75 -4.89 -4.04
CA GLY A 71 -18.51 -6.20 -4.59
C GLY A 71 -19.03 -7.35 -3.73
N THR A 72 -18.89 -8.53 -4.29
CA THR A 72 -19.13 -9.81 -3.62
C THR A 72 -17.90 -10.25 -2.81
N LYS A 73 -18.03 -11.30 -2.01
CA LYS A 73 -16.87 -11.94 -1.34
C LYS A 73 -15.81 -12.41 -2.33
N ALA A 74 -16.21 -12.86 -3.53
CA ALA A 74 -15.28 -13.25 -4.57
C ALA A 74 -14.45 -12.04 -5.05
N ASP A 75 -15.07 -10.87 -5.20
CA ASP A 75 -14.38 -9.64 -5.59
C ASP A 75 -13.42 -9.17 -4.49
N VAL A 76 -13.82 -9.27 -3.22
CA VAL A 76 -12.96 -8.97 -2.07
C VAL A 76 -11.73 -9.89 -2.05
N ARG A 77 -11.92 -11.21 -2.25
CA ARG A 77 -10.82 -12.17 -2.31
C ARG A 77 -9.87 -11.86 -3.46
N ALA A 78 -10.40 -11.63 -4.65
CA ALA A 78 -9.60 -11.31 -5.84
C ALA A 78 -8.70 -10.07 -5.62
N GLU A 79 -9.20 -9.06 -4.92
CA GLU A 79 -8.42 -7.86 -4.60
C GLU A 79 -7.28 -8.14 -3.61
N VAL A 80 -7.52 -8.95 -2.58
CA VAL A 80 -6.46 -9.37 -1.64
C VAL A 80 -5.42 -10.22 -2.37
N GLU A 81 -5.85 -11.17 -3.21
CA GLU A 81 -4.96 -12.01 -4.01
C GLU A 81 -4.09 -11.19 -4.96
N ARG A 82 -4.66 -10.19 -5.62
CA ARG A 82 -3.91 -9.25 -6.48
C ARG A 82 -2.79 -8.55 -5.71
N CYS A 83 -3.11 -8.00 -4.56
CA CYS A 83 -2.13 -7.31 -3.73
C CYS A 83 -1.05 -8.26 -3.20
N MET A 84 -1.44 -9.43 -2.72
CA MET A 84 -0.50 -10.42 -2.17
C MET A 84 0.40 -11.04 -3.25
N ALA A 85 -0.13 -11.30 -4.44
CA ALA A 85 0.66 -11.81 -5.56
C ALA A 85 1.84 -10.88 -5.92
N LEU A 86 1.65 -9.58 -5.80
CA LEU A 86 2.67 -8.58 -6.10
C LEU A 86 3.56 -8.23 -4.90
N GLY A 87 2.96 -8.13 -3.70
CA GLY A 87 3.63 -7.56 -2.53
C GLY A 87 4.25 -8.55 -1.57
N LYS A 88 3.75 -9.79 -1.50
CA LYS A 88 4.14 -10.77 -0.45
C LYS A 88 5.64 -11.08 -0.41
N SER A 89 6.32 -11.04 -1.56
CA SER A 89 7.77 -11.28 -1.65
C SER A 89 8.62 -10.07 -1.21
N CYS A 90 8.00 -8.91 -1.01
CA CYS A 90 8.69 -7.71 -0.57
C CYS A 90 8.76 -7.68 0.97
N PRO A 91 9.95 -7.66 1.59
CA PRO A 91 10.07 -7.79 3.05
C PRO A 91 9.41 -6.67 3.84
N GLY A 92 9.30 -5.49 3.24
CA GLY A 92 8.67 -4.29 3.84
C GLY A 92 7.26 -4.01 3.35
N TYR A 93 6.55 -4.99 2.77
CA TYR A 93 5.19 -4.76 2.28
C TYR A 93 4.14 -4.95 3.37
N PHE A 94 3.26 -3.98 3.50
CA PHE A 94 2.07 -3.99 4.36
C PHE A 94 0.85 -3.70 3.49
N MET A 95 0.05 -4.73 3.22
CA MET A 95 -1.21 -4.51 2.53
C MET A 95 -2.18 -3.73 3.41
N CYS A 96 -2.74 -2.67 2.88
CA CYS A 96 -3.90 -1.99 3.47
C CYS A 96 -4.85 -1.53 2.37
N ILE A 97 -6.09 -1.27 2.75
CA ILE A 97 -7.05 -0.62 1.86
C ILE A 97 -6.69 0.87 1.74
N SER A 98 -6.86 1.42 0.56
CA SER A 98 -6.61 2.84 0.26
C SER A 98 -7.25 3.76 1.29
N GLY A 99 -6.42 4.48 2.04
CA GLY A 99 -6.82 5.41 3.09
C GLY A 99 -7.42 4.73 4.32
N HIS A 100 -8.66 4.28 4.25
CA HIS A 100 -9.39 3.63 5.35
C HIS A 100 -10.53 2.78 4.78
N ILE A 101 -11.11 1.93 5.63
CA ILE A 101 -12.35 1.22 5.29
C ILE A 101 -13.51 2.19 5.52
N PRO A 102 -14.23 2.63 4.45
CA PRO A 102 -15.33 3.58 4.58
C PRO A 102 -16.49 3.01 5.40
N ALA A 103 -17.26 3.89 6.05
CA ALA A 103 -18.38 3.51 6.91
C ALA A 103 -19.53 2.78 6.17
N ASN A 104 -19.59 2.90 4.84
CA ASN A 104 -20.59 2.23 3.99
C ASN A 104 -20.13 0.85 3.48
N VAL A 105 -18.98 0.36 3.89
CA VAL A 105 -18.57 -1.02 3.61
C VAL A 105 -19.44 -1.98 4.45
N PRO A 106 -20.07 -2.99 3.83
CA PRO A 106 -20.78 -4.03 4.59
C PRO A 106 -19.85 -4.72 5.58
N VAL A 107 -20.30 -4.89 6.82
CA VAL A 107 -19.48 -5.47 7.89
C VAL A 107 -18.98 -6.87 7.51
N GLU A 108 -19.80 -7.66 6.85
CA GLU A 108 -19.44 -9.00 6.36
C GLU A 108 -18.33 -8.98 5.32
N ASN A 109 -18.23 -7.95 4.48
CA ASN A 109 -17.15 -7.79 3.53
C ASN A 109 -15.86 -7.34 4.23
N ALA A 110 -15.96 -6.45 5.20
CA ALA A 110 -14.81 -6.01 6.00
C ALA A 110 -14.20 -7.16 6.82
N LEU A 111 -15.04 -7.98 7.46
CA LEU A 111 -14.58 -9.15 8.19
C LEU A 111 -13.98 -10.21 7.24
N TYR A 112 -14.63 -10.46 6.11
CA TYR A 112 -14.11 -11.40 5.12
C TYR A 112 -12.77 -10.95 4.51
N TYR A 113 -12.61 -9.65 4.25
CA TYR A 113 -11.32 -9.10 3.86
C TYR A 113 -10.23 -9.44 4.87
N TYR A 114 -10.52 -9.27 6.17
CA TYR A 114 -9.57 -9.58 7.23
C TYR A 114 -9.21 -11.08 7.28
N ASP A 115 -10.21 -11.95 7.12
CA ASP A 115 -9.99 -13.40 7.08
C ASP A 115 -9.07 -13.80 5.92
N VAL A 116 -9.37 -13.30 4.70
CA VAL A 116 -8.55 -13.57 3.51
C VAL A 116 -7.14 -12.98 3.63
N TYR A 117 -7.03 -11.79 4.21
CA TYR A 117 -5.73 -11.17 4.50
C TYR A 117 -4.87 -12.05 5.42
N ASN A 118 -5.46 -12.58 6.49
CA ASN A 118 -4.77 -13.47 7.43
C ASN A 118 -4.39 -14.81 6.77
N GLU A 119 -5.27 -15.37 5.93
CA GLU A 119 -4.99 -16.60 5.17
C GLU A 119 -3.79 -16.44 4.24
N LEU A 120 -3.77 -15.36 3.45
CA LEU A 120 -2.78 -15.15 2.39
C LEU A 120 -1.52 -14.42 2.86
N GLY A 121 -1.61 -13.66 3.94
CA GLY A 121 -0.52 -12.85 4.49
C GLY A 121 0.54 -13.63 5.27
N GLN A 122 0.32 -14.89 5.57
CA GLN A 122 1.29 -15.78 6.25
C GLN A 122 2.60 -15.85 5.43
N ARG A 123 3.74 -15.57 6.06
CA ARG A 123 5.08 -15.60 5.47
C ARG A 123 5.90 -16.76 6.02
#